data_26eea92f5fc5356fecba964d5fd933c0
#
_entry.id   26eea92f5fc5356fecba964d5fd933c0
#
_cell.length_a   1.000
_cell.length_b   1.000
_cell.length_c   1.000
_cell.angle_alpha   90.00
_cell.angle_beta   90.00
_cell.angle_gamma   90.00
#
_symmetry.space_group_name_H-M   'P 1'
#
loop_
_entity.id
_entity.type
_entity.pdbx_description
1 polymer ?
#
loop_
_entity_poly.entity_id
_entity_poly.type
_entity_poly.pdbx_seq_one_letter_code
_entity_poly.pdbx_strand_id
1 'polypeptide(L)'
;AISTILGCRSVAVLPEEMSRERFQWLEKWVREPSDIVRPPGSESNVKETYDVCHELAADPKNIILNQFKEFGNYITHRAITGPAIERIFGAIREDGDLRARAFVSATGSAGTLAAGDHLKAVFGLDICAVEALECPTLLLNGYGEHNIQGIGDKHVPFIHNAFNTDYVIAVSDRASDALNLLFNTQPGRGYLASRTGLGQEALADLADLGLSSIANILAAIKYAKY
;
A
#
# COMPACT_ATOMS: atom_id res chain seq x y z
N ALA A 1 -2.81 -0.08 -19.45
CA ALA A 1 -1.79 0.78 -20.07
C ALA A 1 -0.63 -0.04 -20.67
N ILE A 2 0.15 -0.79 -19.89
CA ILE A 2 1.31 -1.57 -20.41
C ILE A 2 0.85 -2.59 -21.44
N SER A 3 -0.19 -3.35 -21.19
CA SER A 3 -0.74 -4.33 -22.14
C SER A 3 -1.13 -3.69 -23.48
N THR A 4 -1.70 -2.48 -23.43
CA THR A 4 -2.05 -1.70 -24.63
C THR A 4 -0.80 -1.29 -25.41
N ILE A 5 0.27 -0.86 -24.71
CA ILE A 5 1.56 -0.53 -25.33
C ILE A 5 2.17 -1.76 -26.02
N LEU A 6 2.06 -2.94 -25.40
CA LEU A 6 2.57 -4.20 -25.92
C LEU A 6 1.64 -4.83 -26.99
N GLY A 7 0.52 -4.20 -27.32
CA GLY A 7 -0.45 -4.73 -28.29
C GLY A 7 -1.27 -5.92 -27.77
N CYS A 8 -1.18 -6.24 -26.49
CA CYS A 8 -1.92 -7.33 -25.86
C CYS A 8 -3.32 -6.89 -25.43
N ARG A 9 -4.29 -7.81 -25.42
CA ARG A 9 -5.55 -7.61 -24.72
C ARG A 9 -5.31 -7.73 -23.23
N SER A 10 -5.87 -6.80 -22.44
CA SER A 10 -5.84 -6.87 -20.99
C SER A 10 -7.24 -7.02 -20.44
N VAL A 11 -7.39 -7.93 -19.48
CA VAL A 11 -8.61 -8.09 -18.68
C VAL A 11 -8.27 -7.66 -17.25
N ALA A 12 -9.04 -6.73 -16.70
CA ALA A 12 -8.91 -6.27 -15.32
C ALA A 12 -9.97 -6.97 -14.47
N VAL A 13 -9.53 -7.70 -13.45
CA VAL A 13 -10.42 -8.38 -12.50
C VAL A 13 -10.28 -7.68 -11.16
N LEU A 14 -11.33 -7.03 -10.68
CA LEU A 14 -11.34 -6.24 -9.45
C LEU A 14 -12.68 -6.44 -8.72
N PRO A 15 -12.70 -6.38 -7.38
CA PRO A 15 -13.95 -6.40 -6.62
C PRO A 15 -14.89 -5.27 -7.04
N GLU A 16 -16.20 -5.54 -7.02
CA GLU A 16 -17.22 -4.56 -7.45
C GLU A 16 -17.29 -3.32 -6.57
N GLU A 17 -16.90 -3.42 -5.30
CA GLU A 17 -16.90 -2.33 -4.33
C GLU A 17 -15.68 -1.39 -4.42
N MET A 18 -14.83 -1.58 -5.42
CA MET A 18 -13.72 -0.66 -5.67
C MET A 18 -14.21 0.74 -6.05
N SER A 19 -13.37 1.75 -5.81
CA SER A 19 -13.74 3.14 -6.08
C SER A 19 -14.13 3.39 -7.54
N ARG A 20 -15.13 4.25 -7.73
CA ARG A 20 -15.65 4.63 -9.05
C ARG A 20 -14.54 5.18 -9.97
N GLU A 21 -13.62 5.94 -9.40
CA GLU A 21 -12.50 6.56 -10.13
C GLU A 21 -11.57 5.52 -10.76
N ARG A 22 -11.33 4.40 -10.07
CA ARG A 22 -10.54 3.28 -10.60
C ARG A 22 -11.20 2.63 -11.80
N PHE A 23 -12.51 2.39 -11.75
CA PHE A 23 -13.26 1.88 -12.89
C PHE A 23 -13.24 2.84 -14.07
N GLN A 24 -13.50 4.13 -13.85
CA GLN A 24 -13.44 5.16 -14.89
C GLN A 24 -12.04 5.27 -15.53
N TRP A 25 -10.99 5.04 -14.76
CA TRP A 25 -9.64 5.01 -15.29
C TRP A 25 -9.41 3.77 -16.17
N LEU A 26 -9.85 2.59 -15.74
CA LEU A 26 -9.72 1.34 -16.50
C LEU A 26 -10.48 1.40 -17.83
N GLU A 27 -11.67 1.97 -17.84
CA GLU A 27 -12.49 2.15 -19.05
C GLU A 27 -11.76 2.86 -20.18
N LYS A 28 -10.76 3.69 -19.86
CA LYS A 28 -9.92 4.38 -20.87
C LYS A 28 -8.87 3.47 -21.52
N TRP A 29 -8.57 2.31 -20.93
CA TRP A 29 -7.45 1.47 -21.32
C TRP A 29 -7.85 0.08 -21.83
N VAL A 30 -9.00 -0.42 -21.44
CA VAL A 30 -9.51 -1.70 -21.96
C VAL A 30 -10.02 -1.55 -23.39
N ARG A 31 -10.02 -2.65 -24.14
CA ARG A 31 -10.54 -2.65 -25.51
C ARG A 31 -12.06 -2.69 -25.55
N GLU A 32 -12.62 -3.52 -24.67
CA GLU A 32 -14.06 -3.75 -24.57
C GLU A 32 -14.50 -3.55 -23.11
N PRO A 33 -15.71 -3.03 -22.87
CA PRO A 33 -16.23 -2.90 -21.50
C PRO A 33 -16.25 -4.23 -20.72
N SER A 34 -16.44 -5.36 -21.42
CA SER A 34 -16.40 -6.71 -20.85
C SER A 34 -15.00 -7.15 -20.38
N ASP A 35 -13.96 -6.40 -20.71
CA ASP A 35 -12.61 -6.63 -20.19
C ASP A 35 -12.43 -6.15 -18.74
N ILE A 36 -13.45 -5.53 -18.16
CA ILE A 36 -13.52 -5.20 -16.74
C ILE A 36 -14.47 -6.16 -16.06
N VAL A 37 -13.93 -7.16 -15.39
CA VAL A 37 -14.69 -8.17 -14.66
C VAL A 37 -14.79 -7.74 -13.19
N ARG A 38 -16.02 -7.70 -12.67
CA ARG A 38 -16.34 -7.16 -11.34
C ARG A 38 -16.99 -8.26 -10.48
N PRO A 39 -16.21 -9.21 -9.93
CA PRO A 39 -16.75 -10.16 -8.97
C PRO A 39 -17.19 -9.46 -7.68
N PRO A 40 -18.13 -10.04 -6.92
CA PRO A 40 -18.48 -9.56 -5.59
C PRO A 40 -17.24 -9.46 -4.69
N GLY A 41 -17.23 -8.51 -3.75
CA GLY A 41 -16.14 -8.36 -2.78
C GLY A 41 -15.68 -6.92 -2.63
N SER A 42 -14.80 -6.72 -1.66
CA SER A 42 -14.18 -5.44 -1.31
C SER A 42 -12.68 -5.44 -1.52
N GLU A 43 -12.01 -4.32 -1.27
CA GLU A 43 -10.54 -4.22 -1.39
C GLU A 43 -9.80 -5.22 -0.50
N SER A 44 -10.33 -5.54 0.67
CA SER A 44 -9.75 -6.49 1.62
C SER A 44 -10.27 -7.94 1.45
N ASN A 45 -11.27 -8.15 0.59
CA ASN A 45 -11.81 -9.48 0.29
C ASN A 45 -11.73 -9.78 -1.22
N VAL A 46 -10.62 -10.35 -1.64
CA VAL A 46 -10.31 -10.65 -3.05
C VAL A 46 -10.46 -12.13 -3.42
N LYS A 47 -11.15 -12.93 -2.60
CA LYS A 47 -11.31 -14.37 -2.86
C LYS A 47 -11.99 -14.62 -4.20
N GLU A 48 -13.09 -13.96 -4.47
CA GLU A 48 -13.86 -14.10 -5.70
C GLU A 48 -13.05 -13.63 -6.92
N THR A 49 -12.15 -12.64 -6.72
CA THR A 49 -11.18 -12.22 -7.74
C THR A 49 -10.19 -13.34 -8.07
N TYR A 50 -9.71 -14.08 -7.05
CA TYR A 50 -8.86 -15.25 -7.29
C TYR A 50 -9.59 -16.36 -8.01
N ASP A 51 -10.86 -16.63 -7.67
CA ASP A 51 -11.67 -17.66 -8.32
C ASP A 51 -11.80 -17.35 -9.82
N VAL A 52 -12.16 -16.12 -10.20
CA VAL A 52 -12.22 -15.68 -11.61
C VAL A 52 -10.85 -15.78 -12.29
N CYS A 53 -9.77 -15.40 -11.59
CA CYS A 53 -8.42 -15.55 -12.15
C CYS A 53 -8.05 -17.01 -12.40
N HIS A 54 -8.47 -17.96 -11.54
CA HIS A 54 -8.27 -19.38 -11.75
C HIS A 54 -9.04 -19.90 -12.97
N GLU A 55 -10.29 -19.45 -13.16
CA GLU A 55 -11.08 -19.78 -14.35
C GLU A 55 -10.41 -19.26 -15.62
N LEU A 56 -9.94 -18.00 -15.60
CA LEU A 56 -9.23 -17.42 -16.75
C LEU A 56 -7.90 -18.15 -17.04
N ALA A 57 -7.20 -18.63 -16.02
CA ALA A 57 -5.95 -19.38 -16.17
C ALA A 57 -6.13 -20.76 -16.84
N ALA A 58 -7.36 -21.28 -16.93
CA ALA A 58 -7.64 -22.52 -17.63
C ALA A 58 -7.36 -22.43 -19.17
N ASP A 59 -7.41 -21.22 -19.74
CA ASP A 59 -6.94 -20.98 -21.11
C ASP A 59 -5.42 -20.69 -21.07
N PRO A 60 -4.58 -21.54 -21.69
CA PRO A 60 -3.12 -21.37 -21.70
C PRO A 60 -2.63 -20.13 -22.46
N LYS A 61 -3.51 -19.44 -23.19
CA LYS A 61 -3.20 -18.15 -23.82
C LYS A 61 -3.25 -16.97 -22.85
N ASN A 62 -3.85 -17.16 -21.67
CA ASN A 62 -3.95 -16.15 -20.66
C ASN A 62 -2.75 -16.18 -19.71
N ILE A 63 -2.22 -15.01 -19.40
CA ILE A 63 -1.20 -14.81 -18.38
C ILE A 63 -1.83 -14.04 -17.24
N ILE A 64 -1.89 -14.65 -16.06
CA ILE A 64 -2.46 -14.02 -14.87
C ILE A 64 -1.32 -13.32 -14.09
N LEU A 65 -1.37 -12.00 -14.03
CA LEU A 65 -0.42 -11.19 -13.27
C LEU A 65 -0.99 -10.88 -11.88
N ASN A 66 -0.99 -11.89 -11.00
CA ASN A 66 -1.50 -11.76 -9.64
C ASN A 66 -0.46 -11.09 -8.73
N GLN A 67 -0.71 -9.84 -8.32
CA GLN A 67 0.21 -9.05 -7.48
C GLN A 67 0.51 -9.68 -6.11
N PHE A 68 -0.36 -10.54 -5.59
CA PHE A 68 -0.20 -11.19 -4.28
C PHE A 68 0.66 -12.46 -4.34
N LYS A 69 0.92 -12.96 -5.56
CA LYS A 69 1.59 -14.25 -5.79
C LYS A 69 2.82 -14.15 -6.69
N GLU A 70 2.85 -13.19 -7.60
CA GLU A 70 3.91 -13.05 -8.58
C GLU A 70 5.14 -12.34 -7.99
N PHE A 71 6.28 -13.02 -7.94
CA PHE A 71 7.54 -12.46 -7.47
C PHE A 71 8.03 -11.26 -8.28
N GLY A 72 7.51 -11.02 -9.47
CA GLY A 72 7.77 -9.80 -10.23
C GLY A 72 7.45 -8.52 -9.45
N ASN A 73 6.38 -8.52 -8.67
CA ASN A 73 6.02 -7.43 -7.76
C ASN A 73 7.12 -7.24 -6.68
N TYR A 74 7.49 -8.30 -5.99
CA TYR A 74 8.55 -8.29 -4.98
C TYR A 74 9.90 -7.81 -5.56
N ILE A 75 10.34 -8.41 -6.67
CA ILE A 75 11.64 -8.12 -7.30
C ILE A 75 11.71 -6.66 -7.72
N THR A 76 10.64 -6.13 -8.31
CA THR A 76 10.58 -4.72 -8.75
C THR A 76 10.77 -3.76 -7.58
N HIS A 77 10.05 -3.95 -6.48
CA HIS A 77 10.19 -3.09 -5.32
C HIS A 77 11.57 -3.22 -4.65
N ARG A 78 12.10 -4.43 -4.55
CA ARG A 78 13.43 -4.65 -4.00
C ARG A 78 14.53 -4.03 -4.85
N ALA A 79 14.45 -4.15 -6.19
CA ALA A 79 15.50 -3.73 -7.10
C ALA A 79 15.40 -2.26 -7.53
N ILE A 80 14.23 -1.64 -7.43
CA ILE A 80 13.99 -0.27 -7.90
C ILE A 80 13.58 0.65 -6.75
N THR A 81 12.52 0.31 -6.03
CA THR A 81 11.99 1.18 -4.96
C THR A 81 12.96 1.28 -3.78
N GLY A 82 13.51 0.16 -3.33
CA GLY A 82 14.50 0.14 -2.25
C GLY A 82 15.73 1.01 -2.56
N PRO A 83 16.43 0.82 -3.68
CA PRO A 83 17.56 1.67 -4.07
C PRO A 83 17.18 3.14 -4.30
N ALA A 84 15.96 3.44 -4.74
CA ALA A 84 15.50 4.82 -4.85
C ALA A 84 15.39 5.50 -3.49
N ILE A 85 14.81 4.83 -2.50
CA ILE A 85 14.70 5.32 -1.12
C ILE A 85 16.09 5.44 -0.49
N GLU A 86 16.98 4.48 -0.69
CA GLU A 86 18.38 4.53 -0.24
C GLU A 86 19.08 5.81 -0.74
N ARG A 87 18.95 6.14 -2.03
CA ARG A 87 19.51 7.37 -2.59
C ARG A 87 18.94 8.64 -1.99
N ILE A 88 17.61 8.69 -1.80
CA ILE A 88 16.95 9.84 -1.16
C ILE A 88 17.43 9.99 0.28
N PHE A 89 17.48 8.90 1.04
CA PHE A 89 17.97 8.94 2.42
C PHE A 89 19.44 9.33 2.48
N GLY A 90 20.26 8.84 1.55
CA GLY A 90 21.68 9.24 1.41
C GLY A 90 21.84 10.74 1.25
N ALA A 91 21.06 11.38 0.37
CA ALA A 91 21.09 12.82 0.15
C ALA A 91 20.65 13.62 1.39
N ILE A 92 19.60 13.16 2.10
CA ILE A 92 19.12 13.83 3.32
C ILE A 92 20.15 13.69 4.46
N ARG A 93 20.86 12.57 4.53
CA ARG A 93 21.80 12.25 5.61
C ARG A 93 23.12 13.01 5.50
N GLU A 94 23.53 13.49 4.33
CA GLU A 94 24.80 14.21 4.11
C GLU A 94 24.92 15.45 5.00
N ASP A 95 23.80 16.05 5.40
CA ASP A 95 23.73 17.26 6.24
C ASP A 95 23.60 16.97 7.75
N GLY A 96 23.62 15.70 8.19
CA GLY A 96 23.38 15.37 9.59
C GLY A 96 23.73 13.93 9.99
N ASP A 97 23.80 13.68 11.32
CA ASP A 97 24.02 12.34 11.91
C ASP A 97 22.71 11.53 11.95
N LEU A 98 21.97 11.49 10.83
CA LEU A 98 20.74 10.75 10.72
C LEU A 98 20.98 9.26 10.47
N ARG A 99 20.24 8.41 11.19
CA ARG A 99 20.25 6.95 11.02
C ARG A 99 18.88 6.44 10.64
N ALA A 100 18.81 5.64 9.57
CA ALA A 100 17.60 4.91 9.24
C ALA A 100 17.36 3.84 10.32
N ARG A 101 16.23 3.94 11.04
CA ARG A 101 15.89 3.01 12.13
C ARG A 101 14.85 2.00 11.74
N ALA A 102 13.89 2.40 10.91
CA ALA A 102 12.83 1.52 10.45
C ALA A 102 12.35 1.89 9.04
N PHE A 103 11.89 0.90 8.30
CA PHE A 103 11.07 1.04 7.12
C PHE A 103 9.63 0.67 7.48
N VAL A 104 8.73 1.65 7.47
CA VAL A 104 7.33 1.50 7.86
C VAL A 104 6.48 1.50 6.61
N SER A 105 5.75 0.43 6.35
CA SER A 105 4.98 0.27 5.11
C SER A 105 3.62 -0.36 5.34
N ALA A 106 2.58 0.39 5.01
CA ALA A 106 1.22 -0.13 4.89
C ALA A 106 1.19 -1.20 3.79
N THR A 107 0.64 -2.35 4.11
CA THR A 107 0.73 -3.53 3.25
C THR A 107 -0.63 -4.07 2.83
N GLY A 108 -0.75 -4.39 1.54
CA GLY A 108 -1.81 -5.20 0.95
C GLY A 108 -1.16 -6.40 0.29
N SER A 109 -0.64 -6.24 -0.93
CA SER A 109 0.05 -7.32 -1.66
C SER A 109 1.46 -7.65 -1.16
N ALA A 110 1.98 -6.96 -0.17
CA ALA A 110 3.34 -7.05 0.38
C ALA A 110 4.48 -6.62 -0.59
N GLY A 111 4.14 -6.10 -1.76
CA GLY A 111 5.15 -5.66 -2.74
C GLY A 111 6.09 -4.60 -2.18
N THR A 112 5.57 -3.55 -1.54
CA THR A 112 6.38 -2.46 -0.98
C THR A 112 7.28 -2.91 0.17
N LEU A 113 6.91 -3.95 0.93
CA LEU A 113 7.78 -4.52 1.98
C LEU A 113 9.10 -5.05 1.44
N ALA A 114 9.14 -5.47 0.17
CA ALA A 114 10.38 -5.91 -0.48
C ALA A 114 11.40 -4.77 -0.65
N ALA A 115 10.96 -3.50 -0.72
CA ALA A 115 11.88 -2.37 -0.62
C ALA A 115 12.55 -2.31 0.76
N GLY A 116 11.81 -2.67 1.81
CA GLY A 116 12.34 -2.84 3.17
C GLY A 116 13.43 -3.90 3.24
N ASP A 117 13.29 -5.01 2.53
CA ASP A 117 14.33 -6.07 2.48
C ASP A 117 15.66 -5.53 1.93
N HIS A 118 15.61 -4.66 0.91
CA HIS A 118 16.81 -3.98 0.41
C HIS A 118 17.39 -3.03 1.47
N LEU A 119 16.54 -2.18 2.04
CA LEU A 119 16.98 -1.16 3.01
C LEU A 119 17.52 -1.79 4.30
N LYS A 120 16.94 -2.90 4.75
CA LYS A 120 17.45 -3.67 5.90
C LYS A 120 18.84 -4.24 5.62
N ALA A 121 19.06 -4.77 4.41
CA ALA A 121 20.39 -5.28 4.02
C ALA A 121 21.44 -4.18 3.98
N VAL A 122 21.08 -2.93 3.62
CA VAL A 122 22.01 -1.81 3.51
C VAL A 122 22.23 -1.09 4.84
N PHE A 123 21.17 -0.85 5.61
CA PHE A 123 21.20 0.01 6.81
C PHE A 123 21.04 -0.76 8.12
N GLY A 124 20.66 -2.04 8.10
CA GLY A 124 20.37 -2.82 9.31
C GLY A 124 19.12 -2.32 10.06
N LEU A 125 18.19 -1.69 9.35
CA LEU A 125 16.96 -1.15 9.93
C LEU A 125 15.89 -2.23 10.16
N ASP A 126 14.89 -1.91 10.99
CA ASP A 126 13.73 -2.78 11.19
C ASP A 126 12.68 -2.60 10.08
N ILE A 127 11.99 -3.68 9.72
CA ILE A 127 10.85 -3.65 8.81
C ILE A 127 9.55 -3.74 9.62
N CYS A 128 8.72 -2.69 9.49
CA CYS A 128 7.41 -2.60 10.13
C CYS A 128 6.30 -2.74 9.08
N ALA A 129 5.63 -3.87 9.04
CA ALA A 129 4.42 -4.04 8.25
C ALA A 129 3.23 -3.37 8.96
N VAL A 130 2.48 -2.53 8.24
CA VAL A 130 1.31 -1.84 8.79
C VAL A 130 0.04 -2.39 8.17
N GLU A 131 -0.93 -2.74 9.02
CA GLU A 131 -2.24 -3.22 8.61
C GLU A 131 -3.36 -2.46 9.33
N ALA A 132 -4.59 -2.58 8.83
CA ALA A 132 -5.75 -2.05 9.54
C ALA A 132 -6.07 -2.92 10.77
N LEU A 133 -6.39 -2.28 11.89
CA LEU A 133 -6.81 -2.99 13.10
C LEU A 133 -8.10 -3.78 12.89
N GLU A 134 -8.96 -3.29 12.00
CA GLU A 134 -10.22 -3.91 11.61
C GLU A 134 -10.01 -5.12 10.68
N CYS A 135 -8.83 -5.22 10.03
CA CYS A 135 -8.42 -6.38 9.21
C CYS A 135 -7.01 -6.87 9.61
N PRO A 136 -6.85 -7.42 10.83
CA PRO A 136 -5.54 -7.74 11.41
C PRO A 136 -5.04 -9.13 10.97
N THR A 137 -4.84 -9.32 9.68
CA THR A 137 -4.51 -10.62 9.07
C THR A 137 -3.16 -11.14 9.53
N LEU A 138 -2.14 -10.28 9.57
CA LEU A 138 -0.79 -10.65 9.99
C LEU A 138 -0.70 -10.83 11.50
N LEU A 139 -1.31 -9.92 12.25
CA LEU A 139 -1.17 -9.87 13.71
C LEU A 139 -2.04 -10.91 14.43
N LEU A 140 -3.28 -11.10 13.98
CA LEU A 140 -4.28 -11.91 14.67
C LEU A 140 -4.93 -13.01 13.81
N ASN A 141 -4.47 -13.18 12.57
CA ASN A 141 -5.17 -14.03 11.58
C ASN A 141 -6.67 -13.67 11.46
N GLY A 142 -6.95 -12.36 11.54
CA GLY A 142 -8.29 -11.80 11.54
C GLY A 142 -8.64 -11.18 10.18
N TYR A 143 -9.94 -10.92 9.99
CA TYR A 143 -10.46 -10.28 8.80
C TYR A 143 -11.67 -9.42 9.14
N GLY A 144 -11.76 -8.27 8.49
CA GLY A 144 -12.91 -7.36 8.55
C GLY A 144 -12.80 -6.26 7.52
N GLU A 145 -13.90 -5.57 7.29
CA GLU A 145 -13.94 -4.38 6.45
C GLU A 145 -13.28 -3.20 7.15
N HIS A 146 -12.61 -2.33 6.39
CA HIS A 146 -11.94 -1.13 6.89
C HIS A 146 -11.94 0.00 5.86
N ASN A 147 -11.70 1.25 6.31
CA ASN A 147 -11.74 2.45 5.48
C ASN A 147 -10.38 2.82 4.85
N ILE A 148 -9.28 2.23 5.30
CA ILE A 148 -7.94 2.53 4.79
C ILE A 148 -7.76 1.86 3.43
N GLN A 149 -8.21 2.53 2.38
CA GLN A 149 -8.19 1.98 1.02
C GLN A 149 -6.76 1.68 0.54
N GLY A 150 -6.62 0.60 -0.23
CA GLY A 150 -5.38 0.18 -0.87
C GLY A 150 -4.44 -0.64 0.00
N ILE A 151 -4.86 -1.00 1.22
CA ILE A 151 -4.12 -1.92 2.10
C ILE A 151 -5.03 -3.06 2.57
N GLY A 152 -4.43 -4.06 3.20
CA GLY A 152 -5.16 -5.20 3.74
C GLY A 152 -5.48 -6.26 2.70
N ASP A 153 -5.55 -7.48 3.18
CA ASP A 153 -6.06 -8.66 2.48
C ASP A 153 -6.39 -9.67 3.58
N LYS A 154 -7.43 -10.46 3.41
CA LYS A 154 -7.75 -11.53 4.36
C LYS A 154 -6.80 -12.73 4.29
N HIS A 155 -5.86 -12.71 3.38
CA HIS A 155 -4.81 -13.72 3.24
C HIS A 155 -3.43 -13.07 3.31
N VAL A 156 -2.48 -13.76 3.95
CA VAL A 156 -1.07 -13.35 3.88
C VAL A 156 -0.59 -13.58 2.44
N PRO A 157 -0.12 -12.54 1.73
CA PRO A 157 0.37 -12.69 0.36
C PRO A 157 1.52 -13.68 0.27
N PHE A 158 1.54 -14.50 -0.77
CA PHE A 158 2.59 -15.51 -0.97
C PHE A 158 4.00 -14.90 -1.09
N ILE A 159 4.08 -13.67 -1.62
CA ILE A 159 5.35 -12.94 -1.80
C ILE A 159 5.81 -12.21 -0.53
N HIS A 160 5.06 -12.27 0.58
CA HIS A 160 5.45 -11.62 1.83
C HIS A 160 6.64 -12.35 2.47
N ASN A 161 7.76 -11.66 2.63
CA ASN A 161 8.92 -12.16 3.36
C ASN A 161 8.70 -12.00 4.88
N ALA A 162 7.89 -12.90 5.46
CA ALA A 162 7.52 -12.83 6.87
C ALA A 162 8.74 -12.99 7.81
N PHE A 163 9.76 -13.74 7.41
CA PHE A 163 10.98 -13.92 8.22
C PHE A 163 11.82 -12.65 8.34
N ASN A 164 11.64 -11.69 7.43
CA ASN A 164 12.37 -10.44 7.45
C ASN A 164 11.57 -9.26 8.02
N THR A 165 10.29 -9.49 8.32
CA THR A 165 9.41 -8.51 8.99
C THR A 165 9.66 -8.55 10.49
N ASP A 166 10.08 -7.42 11.08
CA ASP A 166 10.43 -7.35 12.52
C ASP A 166 9.20 -7.00 13.37
N TYR A 167 8.33 -6.13 12.83
CA TYR A 167 7.14 -5.66 13.54
C TYR A 167 5.91 -5.69 12.64
N VAL A 168 4.77 -6.00 13.25
CA VAL A 168 3.44 -5.79 12.66
C VAL A 168 2.71 -4.77 13.52
N ILE A 169 2.27 -3.68 12.92
CA ILE A 169 1.65 -2.55 13.61
C ILE A 169 0.26 -2.32 13.04
N ALA A 170 -0.77 -2.55 13.85
CA ALA A 170 -2.14 -2.27 13.47
C ALA A 170 -2.52 -0.81 13.75
N VAL A 171 -3.20 -0.19 12.79
CA VAL A 171 -3.72 1.19 12.85
C VAL A 171 -5.22 1.15 12.63
N SER A 172 -6.01 1.74 13.53
CA SER A 172 -7.47 1.74 13.40
C SER A 172 -7.97 2.77 12.40
N ASP A 173 -9.09 2.48 11.75
CA ASP A 173 -9.83 3.41 10.89
C ASP A 173 -10.09 4.73 11.61
N ARG A 174 -10.53 4.67 12.87
CA ARG A 174 -10.79 5.87 13.67
C ARG A 174 -9.57 6.79 13.77
N ALA A 175 -8.38 6.24 13.96
CA ALA A 175 -7.16 7.02 14.06
C ALA A 175 -6.75 7.61 12.71
N SER A 176 -6.88 6.81 11.64
CA SER A 176 -6.59 7.25 10.27
C SER A 176 -7.54 8.33 9.81
N ASP A 177 -8.84 8.18 10.03
CA ASP A 177 -9.88 9.15 9.68
C ASP A 177 -9.69 10.47 10.44
N ALA A 178 -9.39 10.40 11.74
CA ALA A 178 -9.15 11.60 12.54
C ALA A 178 -7.94 12.40 12.04
N LEU A 179 -6.84 11.72 11.70
CA LEU A 179 -5.65 12.39 11.18
C LEU A 179 -5.87 12.88 9.73
N ASN A 180 -6.64 12.13 8.94
CA ASN A 180 -7.05 12.53 7.59
C ASN A 180 -7.87 13.85 7.62
N LEU A 181 -8.80 13.99 8.55
CA LEU A 181 -9.54 15.24 8.74
C LEU A 181 -8.61 16.41 9.09
N LEU A 182 -7.64 16.20 9.98
CA LEU A 182 -6.68 17.24 10.34
C LEU A 182 -5.82 17.69 9.17
N PHE A 183 -5.40 16.77 8.32
CA PHE A 183 -4.49 17.05 7.21
C PHE A 183 -5.23 17.61 5.99
N ASN A 184 -6.39 17.05 5.65
CA ASN A 184 -7.07 17.30 4.39
C ASN A 184 -8.19 18.34 4.46
N THR A 185 -8.50 18.90 5.64
CA THR A 185 -9.51 19.97 5.76
C THR A 185 -8.88 21.31 6.17
N GLN A 186 -9.48 22.40 5.71
CA GLN A 186 -9.05 23.75 6.11
C GLN A 186 -9.15 23.98 7.63
N PRO A 187 -10.26 23.62 8.32
CA PRO A 187 -10.34 23.70 9.78
C PRO A 187 -9.28 22.86 10.49
N GLY A 188 -9.01 21.65 9.99
CA GLY A 188 -8.00 20.76 10.55
C GLY A 188 -6.59 21.35 10.47
N ARG A 189 -6.20 21.84 9.31
CA ARG A 189 -4.91 22.53 9.13
C ARG A 189 -4.81 23.82 9.96
N GLY A 190 -5.91 24.57 10.09
CA GLY A 190 -5.97 25.72 10.98
C GLY A 190 -5.75 25.37 12.45
N TYR A 191 -6.31 24.25 12.90
CA TYR A 191 -6.06 23.72 14.24
C TYR A 191 -4.57 23.34 14.42
N LEU A 192 -3.98 22.63 13.45
CA LEU A 192 -2.56 22.26 13.49
C LEU A 192 -1.67 23.50 13.54
N ALA A 193 -1.93 24.50 12.70
CA ALA A 193 -1.19 25.78 12.72
C ALA A 193 -1.16 26.40 14.11
N SER A 194 -2.30 26.42 14.79
CA SER A 194 -2.43 27.01 16.15
C SER A 194 -1.69 26.22 17.25
N ARG A 195 -1.37 24.93 17.00
CA ARG A 195 -0.78 24.04 18.00
C ARG A 195 0.69 23.72 17.77
N THR A 196 1.14 23.73 16.52
CA THR A 196 2.48 23.23 16.16
C THR A 196 3.44 24.31 15.73
N GLY A 197 2.95 25.50 15.36
CA GLY A 197 3.77 26.56 14.78
C GLY A 197 4.27 26.26 13.36
N LEU A 198 3.74 25.22 12.68
CA LEU A 198 4.08 24.89 11.30
C LEU A 198 3.70 26.03 10.35
N GLY A 199 4.58 26.33 9.39
CA GLY A 199 4.32 27.30 8.33
C GLY A 199 3.24 26.83 7.35
N GLN A 200 2.69 27.77 6.58
CA GLN A 200 1.60 27.50 5.64
C GLN A 200 1.99 26.49 4.54
N GLU A 201 3.23 26.51 4.08
CA GLU A 201 3.76 25.59 3.08
C GLU A 201 3.72 24.14 3.60
N ALA A 202 4.33 23.88 4.76
CA ALA A 202 4.31 22.56 5.39
C ALA A 202 2.88 22.04 5.69
N LEU A 203 1.95 22.94 6.02
CA LEU A 203 0.54 22.60 6.22
C LEU A 203 -0.19 22.29 4.90
N ALA A 204 0.22 22.91 3.79
CA ALA A 204 -0.34 22.63 2.47
C ALA A 204 0.09 21.22 2.01
N ASP A 205 1.35 20.85 2.21
CA ASP A 205 1.89 19.54 1.83
C ASP A 205 1.18 18.37 2.54
N LEU A 206 0.62 18.60 3.74
CA LEU A 206 -0.16 17.57 4.44
C LEU A 206 -1.42 17.14 3.67
N ALA A 207 -1.97 18.02 2.81
CA ALA A 207 -3.15 17.72 2.00
C ALA A 207 -2.90 16.67 0.89
N ASP A 208 -1.63 16.43 0.55
CA ASP A 208 -1.23 15.45 -0.46
C ASP A 208 -1.07 14.04 0.11
N LEU A 209 -1.24 13.88 1.44
CA LEU A 209 -1.10 12.59 2.11
C LEU A 209 -2.40 11.79 2.07
N GLY A 210 -2.38 10.67 1.35
CA GLY A 210 -3.48 9.70 1.33
C GLY A 210 -3.54 8.83 2.59
N LEU A 211 -4.62 8.04 2.74
CA LEU A 211 -4.89 7.22 3.93
C LEU A 211 -3.76 6.24 4.27
N SER A 212 -3.14 5.60 3.29
CA SER A 212 -2.00 4.69 3.53
C SER A 212 -0.76 5.42 4.05
N SER A 213 -0.50 6.66 3.59
CA SER A 213 0.57 7.50 4.12
C SER A 213 0.29 7.89 5.58
N ILE A 214 -0.96 8.23 5.88
CA ILE A 214 -1.42 8.54 7.24
C ILE A 214 -1.26 7.33 8.16
N ALA A 215 -1.62 6.13 7.69
CA ALA A 215 -1.41 4.89 8.44
C ALA A 215 0.08 4.65 8.74
N ASN A 216 0.97 4.90 7.75
CA ASN A 216 2.41 4.81 7.96
C ASN A 216 2.92 5.79 9.01
N ILE A 217 2.45 7.04 9.01
CA ILE A 217 2.82 8.04 10.03
C ILE A 217 2.37 7.59 11.42
N LEU A 218 1.13 7.13 11.57
CA LEU A 218 0.62 6.63 12.85
C LEU A 218 1.40 5.42 13.35
N ALA A 219 1.77 4.50 12.46
CA ALA A 219 2.59 3.35 12.80
C ALA A 219 4.02 3.75 13.18
N ALA A 220 4.63 4.70 12.45
CA ALA A 220 5.95 5.23 12.78
C ALA A 220 5.97 5.89 14.19
N ILE A 221 4.91 6.65 14.52
CA ILE A 221 4.76 7.22 15.88
C ILE A 221 4.64 6.11 16.94
N LYS A 222 3.91 5.04 16.65
CA LYS A 222 3.82 3.89 17.56
C LYS A 222 5.19 3.21 17.71
N TYR A 223 5.88 2.92 16.61
CA TYR A 223 7.22 2.33 16.63
C TYR A 223 8.23 3.17 17.44
N ALA A 224 8.23 4.48 17.25
CA ALA A 224 9.15 5.40 17.96
C ALA A 224 8.93 5.48 19.47
N LYS A 225 7.81 4.94 20.00
CA LYS A 225 7.51 4.90 21.45
C LYS A 225 7.96 3.58 22.11
N TYR A 226 8.38 2.61 21.32
CA TYR A 226 8.97 1.36 21.79
C TYR A 226 10.49 1.50 21.94
#